data_9c61a77267314ca9db194bd3b241c6e7
#
_entry.id   9c61a77267314ca9db194bd3b241c6e7
#
_cell.length_a   1.000
_cell.length_b   1.000
_cell.length_c   1.000
_cell.angle_alpha   90.00
_cell.angle_beta   90.00
_cell.angle_gamma   90.00
#
_symmetry.space_group_name_H-M   'P 1'
#
loop_
_entity.id
_entity.type
_entity.pdbx_description
1 polymer ?
#
loop_
_entity_poly.entity_id
_entity_poly.type
_entity_poly.pdbx_seq_one_letter_code
_entity_poly.pdbx_strand_id
1 'polypeptide(L)'
;MIETLKFYKNFPKEGINFIDIIPFLQSKKAFREVVEALKQATTAPNVAAPEARAFLFAAPLLTTDGVVENVIPMRKSGKLPFNEGDLVEVKIEKEYGFDRLFYRLSDIAAGVPTGDTFEITILDDVLATGGTAEGVARSMESMRIVVDGKEYGVKIKEFIFLVHLEDL
;
A
#
# COMPACT_ATOMS: atom_id res chain seq x y z
N MET A 1 11.08 -8.79 -16.49
CA MET A 1 10.89 -8.32 -15.09
C MET A 1 11.40 -9.31 -14.04
N ILE A 2 11.06 -10.57 -14.12
CA ILE A 2 11.50 -11.58 -13.12
C ILE A 2 13.02 -11.70 -13.03
N GLU A 3 13.72 -11.57 -14.14
CA GLU A 3 15.20 -11.60 -14.20
C GLU A 3 15.88 -10.46 -13.40
N THR A 4 15.13 -9.41 -13.07
CA THR A 4 15.64 -8.30 -12.28
C THR A 4 15.63 -8.60 -10.77
N LEU A 5 14.81 -9.56 -10.33
CA LEU A 5 14.70 -9.92 -8.91
C LEU A 5 15.94 -10.66 -8.42
N LYS A 6 16.31 -10.41 -7.19
CA LYS A 6 17.34 -11.16 -6.47
C LYS A 6 16.74 -11.95 -5.32
N PHE A 7 17.28 -13.13 -5.10
CA PHE A 7 16.79 -14.03 -4.07
C PHE A 7 17.91 -14.30 -3.07
N TYR A 8 17.61 -14.16 -1.80
CA TYR A 8 18.53 -14.44 -0.70
C TYR A 8 17.95 -15.55 0.18
N LYS A 9 18.69 -16.65 0.26
CA LYS A 9 18.32 -17.75 1.16
C LYS A 9 18.69 -17.44 2.60
N ASN A 10 17.87 -17.89 3.54
CA ASN A 10 18.12 -17.76 4.97
C ASN A 10 18.27 -16.30 5.44
N PHE A 11 17.46 -15.39 4.90
CA PHE A 11 17.44 -13.98 5.32
C PHE A 11 16.00 -13.54 5.68
N PRO A 12 15.80 -12.82 6.78
CA PRO A 12 16.74 -12.43 7.84
C PRO A 12 17.08 -13.56 8.83
N LYS A 13 16.45 -14.72 8.68
CA LYS A 13 16.68 -15.91 9.51
C LYS A 13 16.74 -17.16 8.61
N GLU A 14 17.30 -18.24 9.16
CA GLU A 14 17.30 -19.55 8.53
C GLU A 14 15.88 -20.01 8.17
N GLY A 15 15.73 -20.61 6.98
CA GLY A 15 14.46 -21.08 6.44
C GLY A 15 13.65 -20.05 5.66
N ILE A 16 14.03 -18.76 5.70
CA ILE A 16 13.32 -17.70 4.95
C ILE A 16 14.04 -17.40 3.64
N ASN A 17 13.32 -17.49 2.54
CA ASN A 17 13.77 -17.04 1.24
C ASN A 17 13.28 -15.60 1.00
N PHE A 18 14.21 -14.66 0.99
CA PHE A 18 13.93 -13.25 0.82
C PHE A 18 13.99 -12.86 -0.66
N ILE A 19 12.98 -12.11 -1.11
CA ILE A 19 12.97 -11.53 -2.44
C ILE A 19 13.36 -10.06 -2.34
N ASP A 20 14.43 -9.71 -3.03
CA ASP A 20 14.91 -8.34 -3.11
C ASP A 20 14.39 -7.65 -4.38
N ILE A 21 13.58 -6.62 -4.19
CA ILE A 21 13.02 -5.80 -5.26
C ILE A 21 13.84 -4.53 -5.54
N ILE A 22 14.87 -4.27 -4.74
CA ILE A 22 15.72 -3.09 -4.90
C ILE A 22 16.38 -3.01 -6.29
N PRO A 23 16.74 -4.13 -6.94
CA PRO A 23 17.28 -4.07 -8.30
C PRO A 23 16.43 -3.31 -9.32
N PHE A 24 15.12 -3.20 -9.12
CA PHE A 24 14.27 -2.36 -9.96
C PHE A 24 14.65 -0.88 -9.90
N LEU A 25 15.18 -0.42 -8.76
CA LEU A 25 15.64 0.95 -8.57
C LEU A 25 17.00 1.22 -9.22
N GLN A 26 17.70 0.19 -9.64
CA GLN A 26 19.04 0.25 -10.25
C GLN A 26 18.99 0.23 -11.79
N SER A 27 17.81 0.15 -12.37
CA SER A 27 17.58 0.17 -13.82
C SER A 27 16.41 1.09 -14.17
N LYS A 28 16.71 2.19 -14.82
CA LYS A 28 15.69 3.13 -15.31
C LYS A 28 14.64 2.44 -16.20
N LYS A 29 15.09 1.50 -17.04
CA LYS A 29 14.22 0.73 -17.92
C LYS A 29 13.29 -0.17 -17.11
N ALA A 30 13.84 -1.00 -16.21
CA ALA A 30 13.07 -1.92 -15.39
C ALA A 30 12.09 -1.18 -14.48
N PHE A 31 12.51 -0.07 -13.89
CA PHE A 31 11.64 0.76 -13.05
C PHE A 31 10.45 1.33 -13.82
N ARG A 32 10.70 1.86 -15.03
CA ARG A 32 9.62 2.36 -15.89
C ARG A 32 8.63 1.27 -16.29
N GLU A 33 9.11 0.08 -16.60
CA GLU A 33 8.25 -1.06 -16.93
C GLU A 33 7.34 -1.44 -15.76
N VAL A 34 7.89 -1.45 -14.54
CA VAL A 34 7.10 -1.72 -13.32
C VAL A 34 6.06 -0.64 -13.09
N VAL A 35 6.44 0.63 -13.15
CA VAL A 35 5.52 1.76 -12.95
C VAL A 35 4.41 1.75 -14.00
N GLU A 36 4.72 1.45 -15.26
CA GLU A 36 3.72 1.35 -16.32
C GLU A 36 2.74 0.18 -16.07
N ALA A 37 3.25 -0.96 -15.63
CA ALA A 37 2.41 -2.11 -15.28
C ALA A 37 1.48 -1.79 -14.09
N LEU A 38 2.01 -1.13 -13.07
CA LEU A 38 1.22 -0.68 -11.92
C LEU A 38 0.16 0.34 -12.31
N LYS A 39 0.52 1.29 -13.17
CA LYS A 39 -0.44 2.28 -13.72
C LYS A 39 -1.60 1.60 -14.41
N GLN A 40 -1.34 0.63 -15.27
CA GLN A 40 -2.38 -0.11 -15.99
C GLN A 40 -3.25 -0.96 -15.08
N ALA A 41 -2.68 -1.54 -14.02
CA ALA A 41 -3.40 -2.38 -13.07
C ALA A 41 -4.26 -1.58 -12.08
N THR A 42 -3.88 -0.32 -11.80
CA THR A 42 -4.56 0.51 -10.79
C THR A 42 -5.77 1.20 -11.40
N THR A 43 -6.94 0.97 -10.81
CA THR A 43 -8.21 1.54 -11.27
C THR A 43 -8.86 2.51 -10.29
N ALA A 44 -8.37 2.56 -9.04
CA ALA A 44 -8.84 3.52 -8.03
C ALA A 44 -7.98 4.79 -8.03
N PRO A 45 -8.59 5.97 -7.78
CA PRO A 45 -7.84 7.23 -7.76
C PRO A 45 -6.97 7.41 -6.50
N ASN A 46 -7.20 6.63 -5.46
CA ASN A 46 -6.47 6.71 -4.21
C ASN A 46 -5.70 5.41 -3.98
N VAL A 47 -4.44 5.52 -3.57
CA VAL A 47 -3.58 4.36 -3.31
C VAL A 47 -3.09 4.40 -1.87
N ALA A 48 -3.35 3.37 -1.09
CA ALA A 48 -2.78 3.18 0.23
C ALA A 48 -1.54 2.27 0.13
N ALA A 49 -0.45 2.71 0.73
CA ALA A 49 0.82 2.00 0.68
C ALA A 49 1.48 1.96 2.05
N PRO A 50 1.81 0.74 2.57
CA PRO A 50 2.55 0.61 3.82
C PRO A 50 4.03 0.90 3.64
N GLU A 51 4.67 1.52 4.67
CA GLU A 51 6.12 1.74 4.64
C GLU A 51 6.89 0.40 4.60
N ALA A 52 8.04 0.34 3.97
CA ALA A 52 8.74 1.45 3.34
C ALA A 52 8.85 1.27 1.82
N ARG A 53 9.06 0.04 1.34
CA ARG A 53 9.35 -0.24 -0.07
C ARG A 53 8.16 0.07 -0.99
N ALA A 54 6.93 -0.11 -0.51
CA ALA A 54 5.73 0.22 -1.28
C ALA A 54 5.68 1.70 -1.67
N PHE A 55 6.21 2.60 -0.85
CA PHE A 55 6.27 4.03 -1.17
C PHE A 55 7.04 4.33 -2.45
N LEU A 56 8.10 3.57 -2.72
CA LEU A 56 8.94 3.74 -3.89
C LEU A 56 8.20 3.48 -5.21
N PHE A 57 7.15 2.71 -5.15
CA PHE A 57 6.35 2.30 -6.31
C PHE A 57 4.98 2.98 -6.36
N ALA A 58 4.42 3.38 -5.21
CA ALA A 58 3.16 4.13 -5.15
C ALA A 58 3.33 5.59 -5.58
N ALA A 59 4.32 6.29 -5.02
CA ALA A 59 4.54 7.71 -5.32
C ALA A 59 4.76 8.02 -6.81
N PRO A 60 5.52 7.24 -7.57
CA PRO A 60 5.69 7.48 -9.01
C PRO A 60 4.38 7.46 -9.82
N LEU A 61 3.35 6.79 -9.34
CA LEU A 61 2.04 6.76 -10.02
C LEU A 61 1.40 8.16 -10.13
N LEU A 62 1.72 9.06 -9.20
CA LEU A 62 1.28 10.46 -9.24
C LEU A 62 1.87 11.25 -10.42
N THR A 63 2.93 10.76 -11.02
CA THR A 63 3.61 11.40 -12.15
C THR A 63 3.22 10.82 -13.51
N THR A 64 2.37 9.82 -13.51
CA THR A 64 1.85 9.18 -14.73
C THR A 64 0.56 9.85 -15.21
N ASP A 65 0.14 9.52 -16.41
CA ASP A 65 -1.16 9.89 -16.96
C ASP A 65 -2.29 8.89 -16.57
N GLY A 66 -2.04 8.07 -15.55
CA GLY A 66 -3.01 7.11 -15.01
C GLY A 66 -4.06 7.76 -14.11
N VAL A 67 -4.83 6.93 -13.42
CA VAL A 67 -5.98 7.37 -12.60
C VAL A 67 -5.60 7.84 -11.19
N VAL A 68 -4.37 7.61 -10.74
CA VAL A 68 -3.95 7.89 -9.37
C VAL A 68 -3.78 9.38 -9.14
N GLU A 69 -4.53 9.90 -8.16
CA GLU A 69 -4.55 11.32 -7.76
C GLU A 69 -4.05 11.52 -6.33
N ASN A 70 -3.99 10.45 -5.52
CA ASN A 70 -3.65 10.53 -4.11
C ASN A 70 -2.96 9.26 -3.62
N VAL A 71 -1.93 9.43 -2.79
CA VAL A 71 -1.26 8.34 -2.09
C VAL A 71 -1.42 8.54 -0.58
N ILE A 72 -1.92 7.50 0.09
CA ILE A 72 -2.16 7.46 1.53
C ILE A 72 -1.03 6.65 2.16
N PRO A 73 -0.06 7.31 2.81
CA PRO A 73 1.04 6.59 3.44
C PRO A 73 0.58 5.92 4.73
N MET A 74 0.98 4.68 4.92
CA MET A 74 0.80 3.96 6.16
C MET A 74 2.14 3.78 6.83
N ARG A 75 2.24 4.15 8.09
CA ARG A 75 3.51 4.18 8.80
C ARG A 75 3.48 3.43 10.12
N LYS A 76 4.64 3.02 10.58
CA LYS A 76 4.85 2.46 11.91
C LYS A 76 4.66 3.52 12.99
N SER A 77 4.49 3.07 14.24
CA SER A 77 4.26 3.94 15.39
C SER A 77 5.26 5.09 15.50
N GLY A 78 4.77 6.29 15.79
CA GLY A 78 5.58 7.49 15.99
C GLY A 78 6.16 8.13 14.73
N LYS A 79 5.79 7.65 13.55
CA LYS A 79 6.33 8.14 12.26
C LYS A 79 5.41 9.11 11.52
N LEU A 80 4.15 9.20 11.91
CA LEU A 80 3.13 9.99 11.23
C LEU A 80 2.59 11.08 12.15
N PRO A 81 2.77 12.39 11.83
CA PRO A 81 2.18 13.46 12.63
C PRO A 81 0.65 13.47 12.45
N PHE A 82 -0.08 13.82 13.48
CA PHE A 82 -1.54 13.77 13.45
C PHE A 82 -2.16 14.82 14.38
N ASN A 83 -3.39 15.21 14.06
CA ASN A 83 -4.27 15.94 14.96
C ASN A 83 -5.17 14.96 15.72
N GLU A 84 -5.75 15.42 16.83
CA GLU A 84 -6.67 14.59 17.62
C GLU A 84 -7.82 14.06 16.75
N GLY A 85 -8.08 12.76 16.86
CA GLY A 85 -9.13 12.06 16.11
C GLY A 85 -8.80 11.72 14.66
N ASP A 86 -7.60 12.06 14.16
CA ASP A 86 -7.22 11.83 12.77
C ASP A 86 -6.44 10.53 12.54
N LEU A 87 -5.74 10.05 13.57
CA LEU A 87 -4.89 8.85 13.45
C LEU A 87 -5.68 7.57 13.69
N VAL A 88 -5.53 6.61 12.78
CA VAL A 88 -6.11 5.27 12.88
C VAL A 88 -5.01 4.23 13.03
N GLU A 89 -5.11 3.40 14.05
CA GLU A 89 -4.24 2.24 14.27
C GLU A 89 -4.81 1.00 13.61
N VAL A 90 -3.98 0.30 12.84
CA VAL A 90 -4.27 -1.03 12.31
C VAL A 90 -3.38 -2.04 12.99
N LYS A 91 -3.98 -3.00 13.70
CA LYS A 91 -3.27 -4.14 14.27
C LYS A 91 -3.26 -5.29 13.27
N ILE A 92 -2.08 -5.81 13.00
CA ILE A 92 -1.87 -6.92 12.08
C ILE A 92 -1.36 -8.09 12.89
N GLU A 93 -2.17 -9.12 13.00
CA GLU A 93 -1.79 -10.34 13.71
C GLU A 93 -0.69 -11.08 12.98
N LYS A 94 0.29 -11.55 13.73
CA LYS A 94 1.39 -12.41 13.28
C LYS A 94 1.44 -13.66 14.13
N GLU A 95 2.23 -14.62 13.69
CA GLU A 95 2.47 -15.87 14.44
C GLU A 95 2.99 -15.61 15.88
N TYR A 96 3.80 -14.57 16.05
CA TYR A 96 4.33 -14.14 17.35
C TYR A 96 4.06 -12.64 17.57
N GLY A 97 2.90 -12.33 18.17
CA GLY A 97 2.50 -10.96 18.46
C GLY A 97 1.77 -10.29 17.29
N PHE A 98 1.91 -8.99 17.17
CA PHE A 98 1.28 -8.21 16.11
C PHE A 98 2.14 -7.02 15.72
N ASP A 99 2.03 -6.60 14.46
CA ASP A 99 2.53 -5.33 13.97
C ASP A 99 1.44 -4.27 14.05
N ARG A 100 1.88 -3.01 14.06
CA ARG A 100 0.98 -1.85 14.05
C ARG A 100 1.34 -0.94 12.88
N LEU A 101 0.34 -0.60 12.09
CA LEU A 101 0.43 0.43 11.08
C LEU A 101 -0.57 1.53 11.39
N PHE A 102 -0.24 2.74 10.97
CA PHE A 102 -1.06 3.93 11.20
C PHE A 102 -1.29 4.68 9.91
N TYR A 103 -2.49 5.19 9.73
CA TYR A 103 -2.85 6.11 8.65
C TYR A 103 -3.73 7.23 9.19
N ARG A 104 -3.89 8.30 8.43
CA ARG A 104 -4.73 9.43 8.80
C ARG A 104 -6.01 9.46 7.97
N LEU A 105 -7.12 9.79 8.59
CA LEU A 105 -8.40 10.02 7.90
C LEU A 105 -8.30 11.21 6.94
N SER A 106 -7.54 12.24 7.33
CA SER A 106 -7.28 13.42 6.49
C SER A 106 -6.54 13.09 5.19
N ASP A 107 -5.71 12.06 5.17
CA ASP A 107 -5.03 11.63 3.95
C ASP A 107 -5.98 10.94 2.96
N ILE A 108 -7.02 10.28 3.46
CA ILE A 108 -8.11 9.78 2.62
C ILE A 108 -8.97 10.96 2.13
N ALA A 109 -9.33 11.86 3.03
CA ALA A 109 -10.14 13.03 2.72
C ALA A 109 -9.50 13.97 1.68
N ALA A 110 -8.17 14.02 1.63
CA ALA A 110 -7.41 14.78 0.64
C ALA A 110 -7.50 14.21 -0.77
N GLY A 111 -7.97 12.98 -0.90
CA GLY A 111 -8.09 12.28 -2.18
C GLY A 111 -9.35 12.63 -2.97
N VAL A 112 -9.66 11.77 -3.92
CA VAL A 112 -10.78 11.94 -4.84
C VAL A 112 -11.83 10.88 -4.58
N PRO A 113 -13.07 11.27 -4.23
CA PRO A 113 -14.18 10.33 -4.09
C PRO A 113 -14.74 9.92 -5.45
N THR A 114 -15.32 8.74 -5.50
CA THR A 114 -16.14 8.25 -6.61
C THR A 114 -17.56 8.04 -6.07
N GLY A 115 -18.47 8.93 -6.45
CA GLY A 115 -19.82 8.94 -5.85
C GLY A 115 -19.77 9.18 -4.34
N ASP A 116 -20.30 8.25 -3.55
CA ASP A 116 -20.38 8.33 -2.09
C ASP A 116 -19.23 7.63 -1.36
N THR A 117 -18.21 7.17 -2.07
CA THR A 117 -17.09 6.43 -1.51
C THR A 117 -15.76 6.95 -1.99
N PHE A 118 -14.74 6.80 -1.13
CA PHE A 118 -13.35 6.85 -1.54
C PHE A 118 -12.93 5.44 -1.96
N GLU A 119 -12.75 5.23 -3.26
CA GLU A 119 -12.20 3.98 -3.76
C GLU A 119 -10.69 3.99 -3.59
N ILE A 120 -10.16 2.93 -2.99
CA ILE A 120 -8.73 2.80 -2.64
C ILE A 120 -8.17 1.50 -3.21
N THR A 121 -7.01 1.59 -3.83
CA THR A 121 -6.13 0.46 -4.11
C THR A 121 -5.15 0.31 -2.97
N ILE A 122 -5.00 -0.90 -2.42
CA ILE A 122 -3.89 -1.21 -1.52
C ILE A 122 -2.75 -1.76 -2.36
N LEU A 123 -1.61 -1.06 -2.30
CA LEU A 123 -0.40 -1.43 -3.03
C LEU A 123 0.73 -1.75 -2.06
N ASP A 124 1.24 -2.96 -2.15
CA ASP A 124 2.42 -3.40 -1.39
C ASP A 124 3.43 -4.06 -2.32
N ASP A 125 4.65 -4.24 -1.85
CA ASP A 125 5.73 -4.81 -2.66
C ASP A 125 5.62 -6.34 -2.77
N VAL A 126 5.37 -7.02 -1.67
CA VAL A 126 5.34 -8.49 -1.62
C VAL A 126 4.08 -8.99 -0.92
N LEU A 127 3.35 -9.86 -1.59
CA LEU A 127 2.28 -10.63 -0.97
C LEU A 127 2.86 -11.94 -0.43
N ALA A 128 2.91 -12.08 0.89
CA ALA A 128 3.22 -13.34 1.57
C ALA A 128 1.92 -14.03 2.01
N THR A 129 1.48 -13.78 3.24
CA THR A 129 0.25 -14.39 3.79
C THR A 129 -1.02 -13.59 3.52
N GLY A 130 -0.89 -12.31 3.15
CA GLY A 130 -2.01 -11.41 2.95
C GLY A 130 -2.57 -10.75 4.21
N GLY A 131 -2.04 -11.07 5.40
CA GLY A 131 -2.56 -10.55 6.67
C GLY A 131 -2.50 -9.04 6.79
N THR A 132 -1.42 -8.41 6.32
CA THR A 132 -1.29 -6.95 6.29
C THR A 132 -2.36 -6.31 5.41
N ALA A 133 -2.52 -6.79 4.19
CA ALA A 133 -3.48 -6.25 3.24
C ALA A 133 -4.93 -6.42 3.73
N GLU A 134 -5.26 -7.57 4.27
CA GLU A 134 -6.59 -7.86 4.82
C GLU A 134 -6.90 -6.97 6.03
N GLY A 135 -5.97 -6.83 6.97
CA GLY A 135 -6.13 -5.99 8.16
C GLY A 135 -6.34 -4.52 7.79
N VAL A 136 -5.56 -4.00 6.84
CA VAL A 136 -5.69 -2.64 6.32
C VAL A 136 -7.05 -2.44 5.64
N ALA A 137 -7.45 -3.35 4.77
CA ALA A 137 -8.73 -3.27 4.05
C ALA A 137 -9.91 -3.23 5.03
N ARG A 138 -9.92 -4.13 6.00
CA ARG A 138 -10.96 -4.20 7.02
C ARG A 138 -11.04 -2.91 7.85
N SER A 139 -9.90 -2.37 8.25
CA SER A 139 -9.84 -1.10 8.98
C SER A 139 -10.39 0.05 8.15
N MET A 140 -9.90 0.24 6.92
CA MET A 140 -10.30 1.37 6.07
C MET A 140 -11.77 1.32 5.69
N GLU A 141 -12.30 0.15 5.35
CA GLU A 141 -13.73 -0.02 4.99
C GLU A 141 -14.69 0.22 6.17
N SER A 142 -14.19 0.16 7.41
CA SER A 142 -14.98 0.51 8.60
C SER A 142 -15.08 2.02 8.87
N MET A 143 -14.29 2.83 8.15
CA MET A 143 -14.23 4.27 8.39
C MET A 143 -15.32 5.04 7.64
N ARG A 144 -15.67 6.20 8.20
CA ARG A 144 -16.47 7.22 7.55
C ARG A 144 -15.63 8.48 7.43
N ILE A 145 -15.60 9.05 6.24
CA ILE A 145 -14.79 10.23 5.92
C ILE A 145 -15.72 11.40 5.72
N VAL A 146 -15.50 12.49 6.48
CA VAL A 146 -16.30 13.70 6.37
C VAL A 146 -15.50 14.77 5.64
N VAL A 147 -16.03 15.26 4.53
CA VAL A 147 -15.46 16.34 3.74
C VAL A 147 -16.55 17.38 3.48
N ASP A 148 -16.31 18.61 3.90
CA ASP A 148 -17.25 19.73 3.72
C ASP A 148 -18.68 19.40 4.20
N GLY A 149 -18.78 18.70 5.33
CA GLY A 149 -20.06 18.32 5.94
C GLY A 149 -20.74 17.10 5.31
N LYS A 150 -20.19 16.54 4.22
CA LYS A 150 -20.68 15.30 3.61
C LYS A 150 -19.90 14.10 4.11
N GLU A 151 -20.62 13.03 4.42
CA GLU A 151 -20.05 11.75 4.85
C GLU A 151 -19.88 10.81 3.65
N TYR A 152 -18.69 10.19 3.57
CA TYR A 152 -18.33 9.21 2.56
C TYR A 152 -17.95 7.89 3.20
N GLY A 153 -18.26 6.79 2.53
CA GLY A 153 -17.70 5.48 2.85
C GLY A 153 -16.30 5.30 2.25
N VAL A 154 -15.69 4.19 2.55
CA VAL A 154 -14.43 3.74 1.96
C VAL A 154 -14.64 2.37 1.32
N LYS A 155 -14.17 2.19 0.10
CA LYS A 155 -14.20 0.92 -0.62
C LYS A 155 -12.81 0.55 -1.08
N ILE A 156 -12.32 -0.60 -0.63
CA ILE A 156 -11.11 -1.19 -1.19
C ILE A 156 -11.47 -1.86 -2.50
N LYS A 157 -11.00 -1.30 -3.58
CA LYS A 157 -11.34 -1.72 -4.93
C LYS A 157 -10.50 -2.89 -5.41
N GLU A 158 -9.20 -2.87 -5.04
CA GLU A 158 -8.25 -3.87 -5.47
C GLU A 158 -7.02 -3.91 -4.58
N PHE A 159 -6.31 -5.03 -4.66
CA PHE A 159 -4.99 -5.22 -4.07
C PHE A 159 -3.99 -5.43 -5.19
N ILE A 160 -2.86 -4.72 -5.12
CA ILE A 160 -1.79 -4.86 -6.10
C ILE A 160 -0.48 -5.14 -5.38
N PHE A 161 0.24 -6.14 -5.84
CA PHE A 161 1.55 -6.53 -5.32
C PHE A 161 2.55 -6.65 -6.48
N LEU A 162 3.80 -6.25 -6.23
CA LEU A 162 4.87 -6.46 -7.21
C LEU A 162 5.23 -7.94 -7.35
N VAL A 163 5.19 -8.65 -6.23
CA VAL A 163 5.56 -10.07 -6.15
C VAL A 163 4.54 -10.81 -5.28
N HIS A 164 4.12 -11.97 -5.75
CA HIS A 164 3.32 -12.93 -5.00
C HIS A 164 4.15 -14.18 -4.71
N LEU A 165 4.17 -14.60 -3.44
CA LEU A 165 4.82 -15.84 -2.99
C LEU A 165 3.77 -16.93 -2.89
N GLU A 166 3.80 -17.90 -3.80
CA GLU A 166 2.77 -18.96 -3.89
C GLU A 166 3.02 -20.15 -2.96
N ASP A 167 4.27 -20.38 -2.52
CA ASP A 167 4.70 -21.57 -1.77
C ASP A 167 5.10 -21.23 -0.32
N LEU A 168 4.21 -20.59 0.44
CA LEU A 168 4.41 -20.34 1.87
C LEU A 168 3.51 -21.24 2.72
#